data_726154291911e6dec978313a99cdbb2f
#
_entry.id   726154291911e6dec978313a99cdbb2f
#
_cell.length_a   1.000
_cell.length_b   1.000
_cell.length_c   1.000
_cell.angle_alpha   90.00
_cell.angle_beta   90.00
_cell.angle_gamma   90.00
#
_symmetry.space_group_name_H-M   'P 1'
#
loop_
_entity.id
_entity.type
_entity.pdbx_description
1 polymer ?
#
loop_
_entity_poly.entity_id
_entity_poly.type
_entity_poly.pdbx_seq_one_letter_code
_entity_poly.pdbx_strand_id
1 'polypeptide(L)'
;KILTALIAAECCNPDDVVTIPKSCVGVEGSSVYLEEGEKLTVKELLYGLMLRSGNDCAEALACHISGSVAQFAERMNQRAVELGAEHSHFTNPHGLPDDDHYTTARDLAKIAAFALGNPLFKEVVSTRRAEISWASHEYNRVLINKNKMLSELEGATGIKTGYTKKAGRCLVTSCERNAMELVC
;
A
#
# COMPACT_ATOMS: atom_id res chain seq x y z
N LYS A 1 4.58 -0.28 -2.20
CA LYS A 1 3.29 -0.24 -1.46
C LYS A 1 2.32 -1.37 -1.84
N ILE A 2 2.30 -1.84 -3.09
CA ILE A 2 1.43 -2.97 -3.50
C ILE A 2 1.80 -4.22 -2.69
N LEU A 3 3.08 -4.57 -2.65
CA LEU A 3 3.55 -5.72 -1.86
C LEU A 3 3.35 -5.51 -0.35
N THR A 4 3.55 -4.28 0.13
CA THR A 4 3.29 -3.93 1.54
C THR A 4 1.83 -4.17 1.91
N ALA A 5 0.90 -3.70 1.07
CA ALA A 5 -0.53 -3.89 1.29
C ALA A 5 -0.93 -5.37 1.20
N LEU A 6 -0.36 -6.12 0.26
CA LEU A 6 -0.59 -7.56 0.14
C LEU A 6 -0.16 -8.30 1.41
N ILE A 7 1.07 -8.07 1.88
CA ILE A 7 1.58 -8.72 3.11
C ILE A 7 0.69 -8.37 4.31
N ALA A 8 0.27 -7.11 4.45
CA ALA A 8 -0.63 -6.72 5.53
C ALA A 8 -1.99 -7.42 5.43
N ALA A 9 -2.55 -7.55 4.23
CA ALA A 9 -3.82 -8.24 4.00
C ALA A 9 -3.73 -9.76 4.18
N GLU A 10 -2.54 -10.36 4.04
CA GLU A 10 -2.30 -11.78 4.28
C GLU A 10 -2.05 -12.12 5.75
N CYS A 11 -1.45 -11.20 6.52
CA CYS A 11 -0.91 -11.49 7.85
C CYS A 11 -1.75 -10.98 9.00
N CYS A 12 -2.68 -10.05 8.75
CA CYS A 12 -3.45 -9.38 9.80
C CYS A 12 -4.96 -9.50 9.53
N ASN A 13 -5.73 -9.44 10.62
CA ASN A 13 -7.16 -9.19 10.47
C ASN A 13 -7.39 -7.71 10.15
N PRO A 14 -8.38 -7.35 9.30
CA PRO A 14 -8.67 -5.96 8.97
C PRO A 14 -9.01 -5.09 10.18
N ASP A 15 -9.57 -5.68 11.23
CA ASP A 15 -10.00 -5.01 12.45
C ASP A 15 -8.93 -4.99 13.57
N ASP A 16 -7.75 -5.60 13.34
CA ASP A 16 -6.64 -5.53 14.29
C ASP A 16 -6.24 -4.06 14.50
N VAL A 17 -6.13 -3.67 15.79
CA VAL A 17 -5.79 -2.29 16.16
C VAL A 17 -4.29 -2.10 16.27
N VAL A 18 -3.78 -1.16 15.50
CA VAL A 18 -2.38 -0.75 15.48
C VAL A 18 -2.25 0.55 16.29
N THR A 19 -1.39 0.55 17.30
CA THR A 19 -0.99 1.78 17.99
C THR A 19 0.21 2.37 17.28
N ILE A 20 0.10 3.62 16.82
CA ILE A 20 1.14 4.28 16.01
C ILE A 20 2.36 4.62 16.87
N PRO A 21 3.53 4.04 16.58
CA PRO A 21 4.75 4.37 17.31
C PRO A 21 5.31 5.71 16.83
N LYS A 22 6.06 6.37 17.71
CA LYS A 22 6.70 7.67 17.41
C LYS A 22 7.57 7.64 16.14
N SER A 23 8.23 6.52 15.87
CA SER A 23 9.08 6.33 14.69
C SER A 23 8.32 6.44 13.36
N CYS A 24 7.01 6.22 13.37
CA CYS A 24 6.16 6.30 12.17
C CYS A 24 5.51 7.68 11.97
N VAL A 25 5.82 8.65 12.84
CA VAL A 25 5.32 10.02 12.72
C VAL A 25 6.31 10.90 11.96
N GLY A 26 5.82 11.72 11.04
CA GLY A 26 6.66 12.64 10.28
C GLY A 26 7.54 11.96 9.21
N VAL A 27 7.17 10.77 8.77
CA VAL A 27 7.86 10.07 7.67
C VAL A 27 7.85 10.91 6.40
N GLU A 28 9.00 11.01 5.73
CA GLU A 28 9.17 11.81 4.52
C GLU A 28 8.20 11.40 3.41
N GLY A 29 7.73 12.39 2.65
CA GLY A 29 6.90 12.20 1.47
C GLY A 29 5.39 12.28 1.73
N SER A 30 4.60 11.45 1.04
CA SER A 30 3.14 11.44 1.22
C SER A 30 2.76 10.90 2.58
N SER A 31 1.90 11.61 3.31
CA SER A 31 1.45 11.26 4.65
C SER A 31 -0.06 11.40 4.77
N VAL A 32 -0.66 10.69 5.70
CA VAL A 32 -2.01 10.94 6.22
C VAL A 32 -1.96 11.63 7.59
N TYR A 33 -0.76 12.02 8.01
CA TYR A 33 -0.49 12.74 9.25
C TYR A 33 -0.89 11.93 10.48
N LEU A 34 -0.34 10.71 10.58
CA LEU A 34 -0.50 9.88 11.78
C LEU A 34 0.16 10.53 12.98
N GLU A 35 -0.45 10.34 14.15
CA GLU A 35 0.00 10.90 15.43
C GLU A 35 0.52 9.79 16.36
N GLU A 36 1.51 10.11 17.20
CA GLU A 36 2.05 9.16 18.18
C GLU A 36 0.95 8.70 19.15
N GLY A 37 0.85 7.39 19.35
CA GLY A 37 -0.16 6.78 20.22
C GLY A 37 -1.56 6.70 19.64
N GLU A 38 -1.77 7.22 18.42
CA GLU A 38 -3.03 7.07 17.70
C GLU A 38 -3.33 5.59 17.45
N LYS A 39 -4.60 5.21 17.49
CA LYS A 39 -5.04 3.83 17.25
C LYS A 39 -5.89 3.78 16.01
N LEU A 40 -5.44 2.98 15.04
CA LEU A 40 -6.14 2.75 13.78
C LEU A 40 -6.19 1.25 13.51
N THR A 41 -7.21 0.81 12.81
CA THR A 41 -7.28 -0.57 12.34
C THR A 41 -6.33 -0.80 11.17
N VAL A 42 -5.93 -2.05 10.94
CA VAL A 42 -5.14 -2.44 9.77
C VAL A 42 -5.84 -1.98 8.48
N LYS A 43 -7.16 -2.11 8.40
CA LYS A 43 -7.94 -1.66 7.25
C LYS A 43 -7.87 -0.15 7.03
N GLU A 44 -7.94 0.66 8.09
CA GLU A 44 -7.77 2.11 8.00
C GLU A 44 -6.37 2.49 7.52
N LEU A 45 -5.34 1.83 8.02
CA LEU A 45 -3.96 2.03 7.55
C LEU A 45 -3.78 1.61 6.09
N LEU A 46 -4.42 0.53 5.64
CA LEU A 46 -4.43 0.12 4.23
C LEU A 46 -5.10 1.17 3.34
N TYR A 47 -6.20 1.78 3.77
CA TYR A 47 -6.79 2.91 3.05
C TYR A 47 -5.83 4.10 2.97
N GLY A 48 -5.18 4.47 4.08
CA GLY A 48 -4.16 5.53 4.09
C GLY A 48 -3.01 5.25 3.12
N LEU A 49 -2.50 4.01 3.16
CA LEU A 49 -1.43 3.52 2.30
C LEU A 49 -1.80 3.56 0.81
N MET A 50 -2.95 3.02 0.44
CA MET A 50 -3.28 2.80 -0.97
C MET A 50 -3.97 4.00 -1.61
N LEU A 51 -4.89 4.68 -0.93
CA LEU A 51 -5.62 5.82 -1.49
C LEU A 51 -4.76 7.10 -1.50
N ARG A 52 -4.07 7.38 -0.39
CA ARG A 52 -3.27 8.61 -0.22
C ARG A 52 -1.78 8.42 -0.39
N SER A 53 -1.34 7.16 -0.48
CA SER A 53 0.08 6.82 -0.59
C SER A 53 0.88 7.14 0.69
N GLY A 54 0.24 7.08 1.88
CA GLY A 54 0.85 7.39 3.16
C GLY A 54 2.08 6.55 3.44
N ASN A 55 3.24 7.20 3.59
CA ASN A 55 4.49 6.54 3.96
C ASN A 55 4.48 6.18 5.45
N ASP A 56 3.87 7.03 6.27
CA ASP A 56 3.56 6.80 7.68
C ASP A 56 2.73 5.53 7.89
N CYS A 57 1.68 5.32 7.07
CA CYS A 57 0.90 4.08 7.10
C CYS A 57 1.74 2.86 6.70
N ALA A 58 2.64 3.01 5.72
CA ALA A 58 3.52 1.91 5.31
C ALA A 58 4.44 1.47 6.46
N GLU A 59 5.07 2.41 7.14
CA GLU A 59 5.95 2.12 8.26
C GLU A 59 5.19 1.59 9.49
N ALA A 60 4.00 2.15 9.78
CA ALA A 60 3.15 1.65 10.87
C ALA A 60 2.77 0.19 10.66
N LEU A 61 2.35 -0.20 9.46
CA LEU A 61 2.07 -1.60 9.11
C LEU A 61 3.33 -2.46 9.19
N ALA A 62 4.46 -1.99 8.68
CA ALA A 62 5.73 -2.70 8.74
C ALA A 62 6.18 -2.98 10.17
N CYS A 63 6.13 -1.98 11.03
CA CYS A 63 6.46 -2.11 12.46
C CYS A 63 5.49 -3.05 13.18
N HIS A 64 4.19 -2.96 12.89
CA HIS A 64 3.17 -3.83 13.49
C HIS A 64 3.40 -5.30 13.12
N ILE A 65 3.72 -5.60 11.85
CA ILE A 65 3.82 -6.96 11.33
C ILE A 65 5.16 -7.61 11.66
N SER A 66 6.25 -6.85 11.61
CA SER A 66 7.62 -7.39 11.69
C SER A 66 8.48 -6.75 12.77
N GLY A 67 7.95 -5.81 13.56
CA GLY A 67 8.69 -5.13 14.62
C GLY A 67 9.57 -3.99 14.14
N SER A 68 10.01 -3.99 12.88
CA SER A 68 10.82 -2.90 12.29
C SER A 68 10.68 -2.84 10.77
N VAL A 69 11.03 -1.69 10.20
CA VAL A 69 11.10 -1.49 8.74
C VAL A 69 12.10 -2.44 8.09
N ALA A 70 13.26 -2.68 8.73
CA ALA A 70 14.30 -3.57 8.19
C ALA A 70 13.81 -5.03 8.11
N GLN A 71 13.23 -5.55 9.19
CA GLN A 71 12.67 -6.90 9.21
C GLN A 71 11.49 -7.06 8.24
N PHE A 72 10.71 -6.01 8.07
CA PHE A 72 9.64 -6.03 7.08
C PHE A 72 10.18 -6.04 5.64
N ALA A 73 11.28 -5.33 5.36
CA ALA A 73 11.94 -5.38 4.04
C ALA A 73 12.46 -6.79 3.72
N GLU A 74 13.04 -7.49 4.70
CA GLU A 74 13.43 -8.91 4.54
C GLU A 74 12.20 -9.77 4.18
N ARG A 75 11.10 -9.59 4.88
CA ARG A 75 9.83 -10.28 4.58
C ARG A 75 9.30 -9.95 3.19
N MET A 76 9.40 -8.67 2.75
CA MET A 76 9.03 -8.27 1.40
C MET A 76 9.85 -9.03 0.35
N ASN A 77 11.17 -9.15 0.54
CA ASN A 77 12.05 -9.85 -0.38
C ASN A 77 11.74 -11.35 -0.43
N GLN A 78 11.50 -11.98 0.71
CA GLN A 78 11.06 -13.39 0.75
C GLN A 78 9.75 -13.57 -0.01
N ARG A 79 8.75 -12.69 0.25
CA ARG A 79 7.45 -12.78 -0.43
C ARG A 79 7.55 -12.51 -1.92
N ALA A 80 8.42 -11.60 -2.36
CA ALA A 80 8.68 -11.33 -3.77
C ALA A 80 9.19 -12.58 -4.50
N VAL A 81 10.14 -13.29 -3.91
CA VAL A 81 10.66 -14.57 -4.46
C VAL A 81 9.55 -15.62 -4.57
N GLU A 82 8.72 -15.80 -3.53
CA GLU A 82 7.59 -16.73 -3.55
C GLU A 82 6.58 -16.42 -4.67
N LEU A 83 6.42 -15.14 -5.03
CA LEU A 83 5.56 -14.67 -6.11
C LEU A 83 6.24 -14.72 -7.49
N GLY A 84 7.49 -15.21 -7.57
CA GLY A 84 8.26 -15.27 -8.80
C GLY A 84 8.73 -13.89 -9.30
N ALA A 85 8.81 -12.89 -8.42
CA ALA A 85 9.34 -11.55 -8.72
C ALA A 85 10.87 -11.51 -8.51
N GLU A 86 11.60 -12.28 -9.30
CA GLU A 86 13.03 -12.58 -9.12
C GLU A 86 13.97 -11.41 -9.44
N HIS A 87 13.46 -10.37 -10.13
CA HIS A 87 14.23 -9.19 -10.51
C HIS A 87 13.78 -7.95 -9.70
N SER A 88 13.47 -8.18 -8.43
CA SER A 88 13.02 -7.15 -7.50
C SER A 88 13.74 -7.24 -6.18
N HIS A 89 14.05 -6.10 -5.59
CA HIS A 89 14.59 -6.00 -4.24
C HIS A 89 13.98 -4.78 -3.53
N PHE A 90 13.55 -4.99 -2.31
CA PHE A 90 12.85 -3.99 -1.49
C PHE A 90 13.65 -3.68 -0.24
N THR A 91 13.96 -2.40 -0.01
CA THR A 91 14.67 -1.92 1.18
C THR A 91 13.74 -1.21 2.17
N ASN A 92 12.53 -0.84 1.71
CA ASN A 92 11.56 -0.11 2.51
C ASN A 92 10.11 -0.40 2.07
N PRO A 93 9.10 -0.16 2.96
CA PRO A 93 7.70 -0.50 2.67
C PRO A 93 6.98 0.54 1.80
N HIS A 94 7.56 1.73 1.61
CA HIS A 94 6.87 2.88 1.01
C HIS A 94 7.36 3.22 -0.41
N GLY A 95 8.52 2.74 -0.85
CA GLY A 95 9.04 2.97 -2.19
C GLY A 95 9.72 4.33 -2.38
N LEU A 96 10.24 4.96 -1.32
CA LEU A 96 11.20 6.04 -1.48
C LEU A 96 12.49 5.52 -2.11
N PRO A 97 13.19 6.35 -2.90
CA PRO A 97 14.38 5.92 -3.61
C PRO A 97 15.49 5.44 -2.67
N ASP A 98 16.05 4.30 -3.03
CA ASP A 98 17.26 3.72 -2.49
C ASP A 98 17.95 3.00 -3.64
N ASP A 99 19.27 2.92 -3.66
CA ASP A 99 19.99 2.35 -4.81
C ASP A 99 19.75 0.85 -4.96
N ASP A 100 19.48 0.17 -3.84
CA ASP A 100 19.14 -1.25 -3.80
C ASP A 100 17.63 -1.52 -3.85
N HIS A 101 16.78 -0.48 -4.01
CA HIS A 101 15.33 -0.62 -4.11
C HIS A 101 14.87 -0.58 -5.57
N TYR A 102 14.61 -1.74 -6.15
CA TYR A 102 14.24 -1.85 -7.56
C TYR A 102 13.20 -2.95 -7.82
N THR A 103 12.53 -2.85 -8.95
CA THR A 103 11.63 -3.87 -9.49
C THR A 103 11.56 -3.75 -11.01
N THR A 104 10.92 -4.69 -11.66
CA THR A 104 10.58 -4.64 -13.08
C THR A 104 9.07 -4.49 -13.28
N ALA A 105 8.65 -4.00 -14.45
CA ALA A 105 7.24 -3.94 -14.80
C ALA A 105 6.59 -5.33 -14.75
N ARG A 106 7.32 -6.37 -15.18
CA ARG A 106 6.86 -7.77 -15.16
C ARG A 106 6.65 -8.29 -13.73
N ASP A 107 7.62 -8.06 -12.86
CA ASP A 107 7.53 -8.52 -11.47
C ASP A 107 6.42 -7.80 -10.71
N LEU A 108 6.31 -6.49 -10.94
CA LEU A 108 5.25 -5.71 -10.31
C LEU A 108 3.85 -6.15 -10.80
N ALA A 109 3.72 -6.54 -12.08
CA ALA A 109 2.49 -7.10 -12.61
C ALA A 109 2.16 -8.47 -11.98
N LYS A 110 3.16 -9.34 -11.75
CA LYS A 110 2.96 -10.62 -11.03
C LYS A 110 2.47 -10.40 -9.61
N ILE A 111 3.15 -9.51 -8.86
CA ILE A 111 2.75 -9.16 -7.49
C ILE A 111 1.32 -8.60 -7.47
N ALA A 112 1.00 -7.70 -8.38
CA ALA A 112 -0.31 -7.07 -8.46
C ALA A 112 -1.42 -8.07 -8.84
N ALA A 113 -1.17 -8.94 -9.82
CA ALA A 113 -2.13 -9.97 -10.22
C ALA A 113 -2.44 -10.94 -9.08
N PHE A 114 -1.41 -11.36 -8.34
CA PHE A 114 -1.60 -12.20 -7.17
C PHE A 114 -2.40 -11.47 -6.08
N ALA A 115 -2.05 -10.20 -5.81
CA ALA A 115 -2.70 -9.40 -4.78
C ALA A 115 -4.19 -9.18 -5.02
N LEU A 116 -4.64 -9.09 -6.27
CA LEU A 116 -6.06 -8.98 -6.63
C LEU A 116 -6.89 -10.22 -6.24
N GLY A 117 -6.25 -11.36 -6.03
CA GLY A 117 -6.89 -12.55 -5.45
C GLY A 117 -7.24 -12.44 -3.96
N ASN A 118 -6.65 -11.48 -3.24
CA ASN A 118 -6.97 -11.23 -1.84
C ASN A 118 -8.18 -10.26 -1.74
N PRO A 119 -9.29 -10.67 -1.09
CA PRO A 119 -10.51 -9.85 -1.03
C PRO A 119 -10.32 -8.48 -0.36
N LEU A 120 -9.55 -8.43 0.74
CA LEU A 120 -9.27 -7.17 1.44
C LEU A 120 -8.42 -6.22 0.58
N PHE A 121 -7.39 -6.75 -0.09
CA PHE A 121 -6.59 -5.96 -1.02
C PHE A 121 -7.45 -5.41 -2.16
N LYS A 122 -8.26 -6.26 -2.81
CA LYS A 122 -9.14 -5.86 -3.92
C LYS A 122 -10.14 -4.79 -3.48
N GLU A 123 -10.76 -4.95 -2.31
CA GLU A 123 -11.65 -3.94 -1.73
C GLU A 123 -10.94 -2.59 -1.56
N VAL A 124 -9.78 -2.60 -0.92
CA VAL A 124 -9.04 -1.35 -0.61
C VAL A 124 -8.62 -0.62 -1.88
N VAL A 125 -8.03 -1.32 -2.87
CA VAL A 125 -7.50 -0.66 -4.08
C VAL A 125 -8.58 -0.16 -5.01
N SER A 126 -9.77 -0.75 -5.00
CA SER A 126 -10.93 -0.33 -5.78
C SER A 126 -11.74 0.80 -5.12
N THR A 127 -11.48 1.09 -3.85
CA THR A 127 -12.19 2.13 -3.10
C THR A 127 -11.80 3.52 -3.60
N ARG A 128 -12.79 4.33 -3.98
CA ARG A 128 -12.60 5.71 -4.46
C ARG A 128 -12.46 6.71 -3.32
N ARG A 129 -13.22 6.51 -2.25
CA ARG A 129 -13.26 7.39 -1.07
C ARG A 129 -13.46 6.54 0.18
N ALA A 130 -12.68 6.81 1.19
CA ALA A 130 -12.83 6.24 2.53
C ALA A 130 -12.72 7.34 3.59
N GLU A 131 -13.23 7.08 4.76
CA GLU A 131 -13.00 7.89 5.96
C GLU A 131 -12.31 7.01 7.01
N ILE A 132 -11.29 7.56 7.64
CA ILE A 132 -10.59 6.91 8.75
C ILE A 132 -10.58 7.81 9.97
N SER A 133 -10.51 7.23 11.14
CA SER A 133 -10.55 7.99 12.40
C SER A 133 -9.39 8.97 12.52
N TRP A 134 -9.62 10.07 13.27
CA TRP A 134 -8.62 11.05 13.66
C TRP A 134 -8.87 11.48 15.10
N ALA A 135 -8.26 10.72 16.00
CA ALA A 135 -8.63 10.78 17.44
C ALA A 135 -8.45 12.17 18.09
N SER A 136 -7.49 12.97 17.61
CA SER A 136 -7.24 14.34 18.13
C SER A 136 -8.18 15.41 17.54
N HIS A 137 -9.09 15.03 16.63
CA HIS A 137 -9.98 15.96 15.93
C HIS A 137 -11.45 15.56 16.09
N GLU A 138 -12.35 16.53 15.93
CA GLU A 138 -13.81 16.30 15.93
C GLU A 138 -14.31 15.69 14.61
N TYR A 139 -13.44 15.49 13.61
CA TYR A 139 -13.76 14.97 12.29
C TYR A 139 -12.78 13.89 11.86
N ASN A 140 -13.22 13.02 10.96
CA ASN A 140 -12.42 11.96 10.37
C ASN A 140 -11.55 12.46 9.23
N ARG A 141 -10.44 11.75 8.93
CA ARG A 141 -9.66 11.96 7.72
C ARG A 141 -10.43 11.44 6.52
N VAL A 142 -10.71 12.30 5.55
CA VAL A 142 -11.29 11.91 4.26
C VAL A 142 -10.18 11.57 3.28
N LEU A 143 -10.16 10.33 2.81
CA LEU A 143 -9.17 9.80 1.89
C LEU A 143 -9.78 9.61 0.51
N ILE A 144 -9.28 10.38 -0.47
CA ILE A 144 -9.70 10.25 -1.87
C ILE A 144 -8.57 9.54 -2.63
N ASN A 145 -8.92 8.48 -3.35
CA ASN A 145 -7.97 7.71 -4.14
C ASN A 145 -7.35 8.57 -5.25
N LYS A 146 -6.02 8.59 -5.31
CA LYS A 146 -5.27 9.32 -6.34
C LYS A 146 -5.33 8.66 -7.72
N ASN A 147 -5.81 7.41 -7.80
CA ASN A 147 -5.93 6.68 -9.05
C ASN A 147 -7.18 7.12 -9.82
N LYS A 148 -7.00 8.04 -10.75
CA LYS A 148 -8.08 8.57 -11.60
C LYS A 148 -8.71 7.51 -12.50
N MET A 149 -7.97 6.41 -12.83
CA MET A 149 -8.50 5.33 -13.67
C MET A 149 -9.79 4.73 -13.09
N LEU A 150 -9.94 4.71 -11.75
CA LEU A 150 -11.17 4.25 -11.09
C LEU A 150 -12.43 5.06 -11.51
N SER A 151 -12.25 6.28 -11.99
CA SER A 151 -13.35 7.15 -12.42
C SER A 151 -13.43 7.32 -13.94
N GLU A 152 -12.30 7.21 -14.64
CA GLU A 152 -12.15 7.52 -16.06
C GLU A 152 -12.22 6.29 -16.96
N LEU A 153 -11.92 5.09 -16.42
CA LEU A 153 -11.94 3.84 -17.15
C LEU A 153 -13.03 2.91 -16.62
N GLU A 154 -14.00 2.57 -17.47
CA GLU A 154 -15.01 1.58 -17.15
C GLU A 154 -14.38 0.21 -16.87
N GLY A 155 -14.76 -0.41 -15.75
CA GLY A 155 -14.22 -1.69 -15.30
C GLY A 155 -12.90 -1.59 -14.55
N ALA A 156 -12.33 -0.40 -14.34
CA ALA A 156 -11.10 -0.25 -13.54
C ALA A 156 -11.33 -0.70 -12.10
N THR A 157 -10.44 -1.57 -11.59
CA THR A 157 -10.50 -2.18 -10.26
C THR A 157 -9.36 -1.77 -9.33
N GLY A 158 -8.40 -0.98 -9.81
CA GLY A 158 -7.25 -0.52 -9.00
C GLY A 158 -6.13 0.00 -9.90
N ILE A 159 -4.90 0.05 -9.43
CA ILE A 159 -4.34 -0.44 -8.15
C ILE A 159 -3.61 0.72 -7.45
N LYS A 160 -2.53 1.25 -8.07
CA LYS A 160 -1.66 2.23 -7.41
C LYS A 160 -0.97 3.19 -8.36
N THR A 161 -0.98 4.46 -8.03
CA THR A 161 -0.15 5.50 -8.64
C THR A 161 1.12 5.71 -7.84
N GLY A 162 2.20 6.15 -8.49
CA GLY A 162 3.46 6.48 -7.84
C GLY A 162 4.14 7.67 -8.53
N TYR A 163 4.93 8.41 -7.76
CA TYR A 163 5.79 9.46 -8.27
C TYR A 163 6.95 9.71 -7.33
N THR A 164 8.15 9.73 -7.86
CA THR A 164 9.34 10.32 -7.23
C THR A 164 10.12 11.09 -8.29
N LYS A 165 10.96 12.03 -7.89
CA LYS A 165 11.83 12.74 -8.86
C LYS A 165 12.77 11.78 -9.62
N LYS A 166 13.27 10.74 -8.94
CA LYS A 166 14.19 9.74 -9.53
C LYS A 166 13.46 8.78 -10.48
N ALA A 167 12.27 8.28 -10.10
CA ALA A 167 11.55 7.28 -10.88
C ALA A 167 10.59 7.86 -11.93
N GLY A 168 10.22 9.14 -11.82
CA GLY A 168 9.15 9.69 -12.63
C GLY A 168 7.77 9.20 -12.21
N ARG A 169 6.81 9.21 -13.15
CA ARG A 169 5.44 8.74 -12.92
C ARG A 169 5.33 7.26 -13.15
N CYS A 170 4.78 6.56 -12.16
CA CYS A 170 4.52 5.13 -12.19
C CYS A 170 3.03 4.86 -12.01
N LEU A 171 2.52 3.86 -12.70
CA LEU A 171 1.13 3.40 -12.57
C LEU A 171 1.08 1.89 -12.66
N VAL A 172 0.38 1.27 -11.72
CA VAL A 172 -0.13 -0.09 -11.86
C VAL A 172 -1.65 0.02 -11.83
N THR A 173 -2.30 -0.46 -12.86
CA THR A 173 -3.76 -0.45 -12.96
C THR A 173 -4.30 -1.82 -13.29
N SER A 174 -5.54 -2.07 -12.91
CA SER A 174 -6.28 -3.27 -13.26
C SER A 174 -7.66 -2.92 -13.77
N CYS A 175 -8.17 -3.78 -14.63
CA CYS A 175 -9.50 -3.64 -15.22
C CYS A 175 -10.14 -5.02 -15.38
N GLU A 176 -11.40 -5.13 -14.99
CA GLU A 176 -12.20 -6.34 -15.16
C GLU A 176 -13.35 -6.06 -16.12
N ARG A 177 -13.43 -6.82 -17.22
CA ARG A 177 -14.52 -6.80 -18.20
C ARG A 177 -14.76 -8.18 -18.76
N ASN A 178 -16.04 -8.55 -18.94
CA ASN A 178 -16.42 -9.82 -19.56
C ASN A 178 -15.72 -11.04 -18.91
N ALA A 179 -15.63 -11.06 -17.59
CA ALA A 179 -14.93 -12.08 -16.79
C ALA A 179 -13.41 -12.20 -17.09
N MET A 180 -12.81 -11.19 -17.73
CA MET A 180 -11.37 -11.09 -17.92
C MET A 180 -10.84 -9.96 -17.04
N GLU A 181 -9.85 -10.28 -16.20
CA GLU A 181 -9.12 -9.28 -15.38
C GLU A 181 -7.70 -9.10 -15.96
N LEU A 182 -7.33 -7.87 -16.24
CA LEU A 182 -6.03 -7.49 -16.77
C LEU A 182 -5.30 -6.56 -15.82
N VAL A 183 -3.98 -6.70 -15.76
CA VAL A 183 -3.07 -5.83 -15.01
C VAL A 183 -2.06 -5.20 -15.98
N CYS A 184 -1.90 -3.89 -15.86
CA CYS A 184 -0.89 -3.11 -16.60
C CYS A 184 0.03 -2.36 -15.63
#